data_87cb31ac3485d044f20d36df925dc26c
#
_entry.id   87cb31ac3485d044f20d36df925dc26c
#
_cell.length_a   1.000
_cell.length_b   1.000
_cell.length_c   1.000
_cell.angle_alpha   90.00
_cell.angle_beta   90.00
_cell.angle_gamma   90.00
#
_symmetry.space_group_name_H-M   'P 1'
#
loop_
_entity.id
_entity.type
_entity.pdbx_description
1 polymer ?
#
loop_
_entity_poly.entity_id
_entity_poly.type
_entity_poly.pdbx_seq_one_letter_code
_entity_poly.pdbx_strand_id
1 'polypeptide(L)'
;MKNINWKQVLKWVAGLLVLYLVYKVLSNRLSSPSGATHTLPDGSGGGIKIPAIFVYRPDLVDRKKAFGSGSKNSQEVAYLQTWLNTWYHENLTVDGDFGPRTAAALLRAKPTANQLSTTLDALDI
;
A
#
# COMPACT_ATOMS: atom_id res chain seq x y z
N MET A 1 -0.10 43.54 -18.29
CA MET A 1 -0.62 42.67 -17.19
C MET A 1 -1.96 42.13 -17.62
N LYS A 2 -2.06 40.81 -17.81
CA LYS A 2 -3.34 40.17 -18.14
C LYS A 2 -4.24 40.25 -16.92
N ASN A 3 -5.37 40.90 -17.04
CA ASN A 3 -6.40 40.95 -16.00
C ASN A 3 -6.93 39.53 -15.77
N ILE A 4 -6.51 38.92 -14.67
CA ILE A 4 -7.02 37.62 -14.25
C ILE A 4 -8.49 37.82 -13.87
N ASN A 5 -9.39 37.21 -14.62
CA ASN A 5 -10.82 37.29 -14.35
C ASN A 5 -11.15 36.47 -13.11
N TRP A 6 -11.13 37.11 -11.96
CA TRP A 6 -11.37 36.49 -10.64
C TRP A 6 -12.70 35.72 -10.56
N LYS A 7 -13.70 36.11 -11.36
CA LYS A 7 -14.98 35.39 -11.44
C LYS A 7 -14.82 33.99 -12.08
N GLN A 8 -13.89 33.84 -13.02
CA GLN A 8 -13.58 32.55 -13.64
C GLN A 8 -12.77 31.68 -12.65
N VAL A 9 -11.79 32.27 -11.96
CA VAL A 9 -10.96 31.56 -10.97
C VAL A 9 -11.82 31.02 -9.82
N LEU A 10 -12.78 31.80 -9.33
CA LEU A 10 -13.73 31.37 -8.29
C LEU A 10 -14.57 30.17 -8.72
N LYS A 11 -14.99 30.11 -9.98
CA LYS A 11 -15.74 28.94 -10.52
C LYS A 11 -14.89 27.67 -10.51
N TRP A 12 -13.62 27.77 -10.89
CA TRP A 12 -12.69 26.63 -10.90
C TRP A 12 -12.37 26.15 -9.48
N VAL A 13 -12.14 27.08 -8.56
CA VAL A 13 -11.87 26.77 -7.15
C VAL A 13 -13.08 26.11 -6.50
N ALA A 14 -14.29 26.61 -6.77
CA ALA A 14 -15.52 26.01 -6.25
C ALA A 14 -15.71 24.59 -6.79
N GLY A 15 -15.43 24.34 -8.08
CA GLY A 15 -15.49 22.99 -8.68
C GLY A 15 -14.51 22.02 -8.05
N LEU A 16 -13.27 22.45 -7.79
CA LEU A 16 -12.25 21.64 -7.11
C LEU A 16 -12.62 21.33 -5.65
N LEU A 17 -13.23 22.31 -4.96
CA LEU A 17 -13.69 22.11 -3.58
C LEU A 17 -14.80 21.05 -3.50
N VAL A 18 -15.74 21.09 -4.42
CA VAL A 18 -16.83 20.10 -4.50
C VAL A 18 -16.27 18.71 -4.81
N LEU A 19 -15.34 18.59 -5.75
CA LEU A 19 -14.64 17.34 -6.06
C LEU A 19 -13.88 16.79 -4.84
N TYR A 20 -13.21 17.66 -4.10
CA TYR A 20 -12.50 17.28 -2.87
C TYR A 20 -13.45 16.78 -1.77
N LEU A 21 -14.59 17.46 -1.59
CA LEU A 21 -15.61 17.06 -0.61
C LEU A 21 -16.26 15.72 -0.99
N VAL A 22 -16.57 15.52 -2.28
CA VAL A 22 -17.10 14.23 -2.78
C VAL A 22 -16.08 13.12 -2.58
N TYR A 23 -14.81 13.37 -2.90
CA TYR A 23 -13.73 12.42 -2.65
C TYR A 23 -13.59 12.07 -1.16
N LYS A 24 -13.64 13.07 -0.29
CA LYS A 24 -13.54 12.86 1.16
C LYS A 24 -14.74 12.09 1.73
N VAL A 25 -15.94 12.34 1.23
CA VAL A 25 -17.14 11.59 1.65
C VAL A 25 -17.10 10.15 1.13
N LEU A 26 -16.66 9.93 -0.10
CA LEU A 26 -16.51 8.58 -0.67
C LEU A 26 -15.40 7.80 0.06
N SER A 27 -14.25 8.42 0.33
CA SER A 27 -13.16 7.75 1.05
C SER A 27 -13.56 7.40 2.48
N ASN A 28 -14.34 8.24 3.16
CA ASN A 28 -14.85 7.92 4.50
C ASN A 28 -15.92 6.81 4.49
N ARG A 29 -16.64 6.62 3.39
CA ARG A 29 -17.62 5.53 3.27
C ARG A 29 -16.98 4.20 2.89
N LEU A 30 -15.84 4.22 2.20
CA LEU A 30 -15.05 3.03 1.86
C LEU A 30 -14.14 2.57 3.01
N SER A 31 -13.96 3.40 4.03
CA SER A 31 -13.17 3.09 5.24
C SER A 31 -14.04 2.60 6.40
N SER A 32 -15.18 1.95 6.11
CA SER A 32 -15.80 1.13 7.13
C SER A 32 -15.00 -0.16 7.23
N PRO A 33 -14.18 -0.35 8.28
CA PRO A 33 -13.79 -1.68 8.65
C PRO A 33 -15.06 -2.33 9.18
N SER A 34 -15.75 -3.07 8.32
CA SER A 34 -16.64 -4.10 8.81
C SER A 34 -15.75 -5.08 9.58
N GLY A 35 -15.54 -4.79 10.85
CA GLY A 35 -15.17 -5.78 11.83
C GLY A 35 -16.31 -6.78 11.95
N ALA A 36 -16.54 -7.56 10.92
CA ALA A 36 -17.24 -8.80 11.06
C ALA A 36 -16.26 -9.75 11.76
N THR A 37 -16.17 -9.65 13.07
CA THR A 37 -15.80 -10.78 13.89
C THR A 37 -16.87 -11.84 13.68
N HIS A 38 -16.74 -12.65 12.64
CA HIS A 38 -17.34 -13.94 12.63
C HIS A 38 -16.64 -14.75 13.73
N THR A 39 -17.12 -14.65 14.94
CA THR A 39 -16.96 -15.71 15.91
C THR A 39 -17.70 -16.90 15.35
N LEU A 40 -16.98 -17.77 14.64
CA LEU A 40 -17.45 -19.11 14.39
C LEU A 40 -17.72 -19.76 15.74
N PRO A 41 -18.87 -20.42 15.91
CA PRO A 41 -19.14 -21.15 17.15
C PRO A 41 -18.02 -22.17 17.35
N ASP A 42 -17.49 -22.17 18.57
CA ASP A 42 -16.52 -23.13 19.07
C ASP A 42 -17.07 -24.56 18.90
N GLY A 43 -16.74 -25.17 17.79
CA GLY A 43 -16.99 -26.58 17.53
C GLY A 43 -15.68 -27.32 17.77
N SER A 44 -15.54 -27.93 18.95
CA SER A 44 -14.44 -28.82 19.26
C SER A 44 -14.38 -29.95 18.25
N GLY A 45 -13.37 -29.94 17.37
CA GLY A 45 -13.14 -30.98 16.38
C GLY A 45 -12.12 -30.55 15.35
N GLY A 46 -10.90 -31.07 15.46
CA GLY A 46 -9.86 -31.10 14.44
C GLY A 46 -9.65 -29.79 13.70
N GLY A 47 -8.92 -28.83 14.31
CA GLY A 47 -8.70 -27.53 13.71
C GLY A 47 -8.00 -27.62 12.37
N ILE A 48 -8.70 -27.32 11.28
CA ILE A 48 -8.08 -26.92 10.03
C ILE A 48 -7.33 -25.61 10.37
N LYS A 49 -6.02 -25.68 10.50
CA LYS A 49 -5.18 -24.48 10.55
C LYS A 49 -5.31 -23.82 9.18
N ILE A 50 -6.26 -22.89 9.05
CA ILE A 50 -6.28 -21.98 7.92
C ILE A 50 -5.00 -21.17 8.05
N PRO A 51 -4.05 -21.25 7.10
CA PRO A 51 -2.86 -20.42 7.17
C PRO A 51 -3.32 -18.97 7.28
N ALA A 52 -2.75 -18.22 8.23
CA ALA A 52 -3.07 -16.80 8.38
C ALA A 52 -2.81 -16.13 7.03
N ILE A 53 -3.87 -15.69 6.35
CA ILE A 53 -3.75 -14.98 5.09
C ILE A 53 -3.09 -13.65 5.41
N PHE A 54 -1.94 -13.40 4.80
CA PHE A 54 -1.29 -12.09 4.92
C PHE A 54 -2.22 -11.02 4.37
N VAL A 55 -2.47 -10.00 5.16
CA VAL A 55 -3.26 -8.82 4.77
C VAL A 55 -2.35 -7.60 4.79
N TYR A 56 -2.20 -6.96 3.63
CA TYR A 56 -1.45 -5.72 3.55
C TYR A 56 -2.18 -4.59 4.27
N ARG A 57 -1.48 -3.93 5.18
CA ARG A 57 -1.99 -2.82 5.99
C ARG A 57 -1.03 -1.63 5.90
N PRO A 58 -1.34 -0.64 5.06
CA PRO A 58 -0.46 0.52 4.85
C PRO A 58 -0.29 1.37 6.12
N ASP A 59 -1.23 1.31 7.05
CA ASP A 59 -1.17 1.99 8.35
C ASP A 59 -0.11 1.41 9.31
N LEU A 60 0.35 0.18 9.05
CA LEU A 60 1.37 -0.50 9.86
C LEU A 60 2.76 -0.48 9.22
N VAL A 61 2.93 0.21 8.11
CA VAL A 61 4.23 0.30 7.42
C VAL A 61 5.18 1.21 8.21
N ASP A 62 6.33 0.67 8.62
CA ASP A 62 7.42 1.45 9.19
C ASP A 62 8.52 1.66 8.14
N ARG A 63 8.64 2.88 7.65
CA ARG A 63 9.60 3.24 6.58
C ARG A 63 11.05 3.04 6.97
N LYS A 64 11.38 3.02 8.26
CA LYS A 64 12.73 2.84 8.81
C LYS A 64 13.05 1.40 9.16
N LYS A 65 12.05 0.54 9.19
CA LYS A 65 12.24 -0.88 9.47
C LYS A 65 12.96 -1.55 8.33
N ALA A 66 14.03 -2.28 8.64
CA ALA A 66 14.80 -3.02 7.66
C ALA A 66 14.06 -4.26 7.18
N PHE A 67 14.15 -4.49 5.87
CA PHE A 67 13.68 -5.71 5.22
C PHE A 67 14.66 -6.12 4.11
N GLY A 68 14.53 -7.33 3.61
CA GLY A 68 15.40 -7.83 2.54
C GLY A 68 15.16 -9.31 2.25
N SER A 69 16.11 -9.94 1.59
CA SER A 69 16.02 -11.33 1.19
C SER A 69 15.66 -12.23 2.38
N GLY A 70 14.57 -12.99 2.23
CA GLY A 70 14.04 -13.87 3.27
C GLY A 70 13.03 -13.23 4.22
N SER A 71 12.74 -11.93 4.12
CA SER A 71 11.64 -11.32 4.85
C SER A 71 10.31 -11.91 4.40
N LYS A 72 9.45 -12.25 5.37
CA LYS A 72 8.13 -12.84 5.13
C LYS A 72 7.06 -12.09 5.91
N ASN A 73 5.86 -12.03 5.33
CA ASN A 73 4.70 -11.37 5.94
C ASN A 73 5.02 -9.93 6.42
N SER A 74 5.89 -9.22 5.71
CA SER A 74 6.33 -7.87 6.06
C SER A 74 5.45 -6.82 5.39
N GLN A 75 4.95 -5.87 6.17
CA GLN A 75 4.17 -4.75 5.65
C GLN A 75 5.03 -3.83 4.75
N GLU A 76 6.31 -3.69 5.08
CA GLU A 76 7.28 -2.91 4.33
C GLU A 76 7.53 -3.53 2.95
N VAL A 77 7.65 -4.86 2.88
CA VAL A 77 7.78 -5.59 1.61
C VAL A 77 6.50 -5.49 0.78
N ALA A 78 5.34 -5.61 1.40
CA ALA A 78 4.07 -5.44 0.71
C ALA A 78 3.90 -4.02 0.15
N TYR A 79 4.35 -3.00 0.88
CA TYR A 79 4.41 -1.63 0.38
C TYR A 79 5.32 -1.53 -0.86
N LEU A 80 6.53 -2.08 -0.78
CA LEU A 80 7.45 -2.14 -1.92
C LEU A 80 6.84 -2.84 -3.14
N GLN A 81 6.20 -4.01 -2.94
CA GLN A 81 5.53 -4.75 -4.01
C GLN A 81 4.41 -3.93 -4.65
N THR A 82 3.62 -3.23 -3.85
CA THR A 82 2.57 -2.32 -4.33
C THR A 82 3.17 -1.17 -5.14
N TRP A 83 4.25 -0.56 -4.64
CA TRP A 83 4.96 0.51 -5.33
C TRP A 83 5.54 0.05 -6.68
N LEU A 84 6.21 -1.12 -6.71
CA LEU A 84 6.75 -1.71 -7.93
C LEU A 84 5.65 -2.02 -8.96
N ASN A 85 4.52 -2.54 -8.52
CA ASN A 85 3.38 -2.80 -9.40
C ASN A 85 2.79 -1.49 -9.98
N THR A 86 2.70 -0.45 -9.16
CA THR A 86 2.09 0.83 -9.56
C THR A 86 2.97 1.59 -10.55
N TRP A 87 4.27 1.68 -10.28
CA TRP A 87 5.17 2.54 -11.04
C TRP A 87 5.97 1.82 -12.12
N TYR A 88 6.21 0.51 -11.96
CA TYR A 88 7.02 -0.29 -12.87
C TYR A 88 6.25 -1.44 -13.53
N HIS A 89 4.97 -1.60 -13.20
CA HIS A 89 4.09 -2.62 -13.77
C HIS A 89 4.63 -4.05 -13.64
N GLU A 90 5.27 -4.36 -12.51
CA GLU A 90 5.98 -5.63 -12.28
C GLU A 90 5.06 -6.84 -12.04
N ASN A 91 3.78 -6.60 -11.80
CA ASN A 91 2.77 -7.66 -11.61
C ASN A 91 3.14 -8.68 -10.52
N LEU A 92 3.64 -8.17 -9.39
CA LEU A 92 3.99 -8.96 -8.21
C LEU A 92 2.75 -9.29 -7.38
N THR A 93 2.73 -10.46 -6.74
CA THR A 93 1.78 -10.73 -5.67
C THR A 93 2.15 -9.88 -4.45
N VAL A 94 1.17 -9.20 -3.86
CA VAL A 94 1.38 -8.38 -2.65
C VAL A 94 1.17 -9.28 -1.43
N ASP A 95 2.19 -10.06 -1.11
CA ASP A 95 2.17 -11.08 -0.05
C ASP A 95 3.12 -10.77 1.12
N GLY A 96 3.88 -9.67 1.01
CA GLY A 96 4.86 -9.30 2.03
C GLY A 96 6.10 -10.17 2.07
N ASP A 97 6.28 -11.06 1.08
CA ASP A 97 7.44 -11.94 1.00
C ASP A 97 8.51 -11.39 0.04
N PHE A 98 9.71 -11.17 0.56
CA PHE A 98 10.84 -10.74 -0.26
C PHE A 98 11.50 -11.93 -0.95
N GLY A 99 10.86 -12.40 -2.00
CA GLY A 99 11.35 -13.52 -2.81
C GLY A 99 12.16 -13.06 -4.03
N PRO A 100 12.62 -14.02 -4.85
CA PRO A 100 13.45 -13.74 -6.04
C PRO A 100 12.78 -12.80 -7.05
N ARG A 101 11.45 -12.87 -7.20
CA ARG A 101 10.69 -11.99 -8.11
C ARG A 101 10.69 -10.54 -7.61
N THR A 102 10.46 -10.34 -6.31
CA THR A 102 10.52 -9.01 -5.67
C THR A 102 11.94 -8.44 -5.75
N ALA A 103 12.96 -9.27 -5.49
CA ALA A 103 14.36 -8.89 -5.61
C ALA A 103 14.73 -8.44 -7.04
N ALA A 104 14.33 -9.21 -8.05
CA ALA A 104 14.60 -8.88 -9.46
C ALA A 104 13.86 -7.59 -9.88
N ALA A 105 12.61 -7.40 -9.45
CA ALA A 105 11.84 -6.19 -9.70
C ALA A 105 12.49 -4.96 -9.05
N LEU A 106 12.93 -5.09 -7.79
CA LEU A 106 13.64 -4.01 -7.10
C LEU A 106 14.92 -3.61 -7.83
N LEU A 107 15.73 -4.56 -8.32
CA LEU A 107 16.94 -4.24 -9.08
C LEU A 107 16.64 -3.53 -10.41
N ARG A 108 15.54 -3.85 -11.08
CA ARG A 108 15.14 -3.12 -12.30
C ARG A 108 14.77 -1.68 -11.99
N ALA A 109 14.07 -1.46 -10.87
CA ALA A 109 13.63 -0.13 -10.44
C ALA A 109 14.77 0.69 -9.80
N LYS A 110 15.58 0.04 -8.97
CA LYS A 110 16.67 0.64 -8.17
C LYS A 110 17.91 -0.26 -8.25
N PRO A 111 18.75 -0.13 -9.31
CA PRO A 111 19.90 -1.03 -9.56
C PRO A 111 20.93 -1.07 -8.43
N THR A 112 21.01 -0.02 -7.62
CA THR A 112 21.96 0.10 -6.50
C THR A 112 21.38 -0.34 -5.16
N ALA A 113 20.12 -0.81 -5.12
CA ALA A 113 19.47 -1.21 -3.88
C ALA A 113 20.15 -2.44 -3.25
N ASN A 114 20.38 -2.38 -1.94
CA ASN A 114 20.85 -3.54 -1.19
C ASN A 114 19.70 -4.51 -0.95
N GLN A 115 19.73 -5.66 -1.58
CA GLN A 115 18.68 -6.68 -1.48
C GLN A 115 18.73 -7.49 -0.17
N LEU A 116 19.86 -7.52 0.51
CA LEU A 116 20.01 -8.27 1.75
C LEU A 116 19.40 -7.54 2.94
N SER A 117 19.53 -6.21 2.95
CA SER A 117 18.94 -5.37 4.00
C SER A 117 18.79 -3.95 3.49
N THR A 118 17.57 -3.46 3.45
CA THR A 118 17.25 -2.08 3.07
C THR A 118 16.02 -1.57 3.85
N THR A 119 15.71 -0.30 3.71
CA THR A 119 14.50 0.33 4.27
C THR A 119 13.79 1.11 3.17
N LEU A 120 12.51 1.42 3.36
CA LEU A 120 11.78 2.26 2.39
C LEU A 120 12.39 3.67 2.28
N ASP A 121 12.86 4.23 3.41
CA ASP A 121 13.55 5.52 3.42
C ASP A 121 14.88 5.48 2.65
N ALA A 122 15.65 4.39 2.76
CA ALA A 122 16.89 4.23 2.00
C ALA A 122 16.65 4.03 0.49
N LEU A 123 15.48 3.53 0.12
CA LEU A 123 15.07 3.39 -1.27
C LEU A 123 14.45 4.68 -1.85
N ASP A 124 14.15 5.65 -1.01
CA ASP A 124 13.46 6.89 -1.39
C ASP A 124 12.12 6.62 -2.11
N ILE A 125 11.27 5.83 -1.48
CA ILE A 125 9.96 5.41 -2.01
C ILE A 125 8.86 5.54 -0.96
#